data_62b1a4e925a3d251138223dec95205a6
#
_entry.id   62b1a4e925a3d251138223dec95205a6
#
_cell.length_a   1.000
_cell.length_b   1.000
_cell.length_c   1.000
_cell.angle_alpha   90.00
_cell.angle_beta   90.00
_cell.angle_gamma   90.00
#
_symmetry.space_group_name_H-M   'P 1'
#
loop_
_entity.id
_entity.type
_entity.pdbx_description
1 polymer ?
#
loop_
_entity_poly.entity_id
_entity_poly.type
_entity_poly.pdbx_seq_one_letter_code
_entity_poly.pdbx_strand_id
1 'polypeptide(L)'
;MVVCAAAVLALTLFFKVESVEVTGNSRYSAQEIQDACGVQLGDNLYLLSKPDMVQRLHQRLPYIDEVRITRSLPNTLRVQVTEFTTVYAVEQEGTVWLLTSGGKIVETAAERGDVPLIDGCELLAPSLSGDVSFALELQNRQESLFALLTALESAELTGDVRAIHLGDPTVLSMDYTERFSVEMPYSADYPRLLRYLTLVIEELETNLTGVIDLTRDGEPHFRPN
;
A
#
# COMPACT_ATOMS: atom_id res chain seq x y z
N MET A 1 -14.90 47.39 15.06
CA MET A 1 -15.65 46.34 15.76
C MET A 1 -16.83 45.83 14.93
N VAL A 2 -17.75 46.64 14.43
CA VAL A 2 -18.95 46.18 13.66
C VAL A 2 -18.59 45.48 12.34
N VAL A 3 -17.61 45.99 11.60
CA VAL A 3 -17.15 45.38 10.32
C VAL A 3 -16.53 44.01 10.55
N CYS A 4 -15.73 43.84 11.62
CA CYS A 4 -15.16 42.52 11.94
C CYS A 4 -16.24 41.51 12.35
N ALA A 5 -17.25 41.93 13.12
CA ALA A 5 -18.36 41.07 13.51
C ALA A 5 -19.20 40.67 12.31
N ALA A 6 -19.48 41.59 11.36
CA ALA A 6 -20.19 41.29 10.13
C ALA A 6 -19.42 40.34 9.22
N ALA A 7 -18.07 40.49 9.11
CA ALA A 7 -17.22 39.59 8.36
C ALA A 7 -17.22 38.17 8.95
N VAL A 8 -17.10 38.03 10.27
CA VAL A 8 -17.19 36.74 10.98
C VAL A 8 -18.56 36.09 10.76
N LEU A 9 -19.62 36.85 10.85
CA LEU A 9 -20.99 36.36 10.60
C LEU A 9 -21.16 35.87 9.15
N ALA A 10 -20.63 36.62 8.20
CA ALA A 10 -20.64 36.20 6.78
C ALA A 10 -19.85 34.89 6.57
N LEU A 11 -18.64 34.77 7.14
CA LEU A 11 -17.84 33.56 7.07
C LEU A 11 -18.53 32.34 7.70
N THR A 12 -19.31 32.56 8.78
CA THR A 12 -20.00 31.42 9.45
C THR A 12 -21.29 31.00 8.75
N LEU A 13 -21.96 31.91 8.06
CA LEU A 13 -23.24 31.64 7.42
C LEU A 13 -23.11 31.17 5.95
N PHE A 14 -22.14 31.75 5.21
CA PHE A 14 -22.03 31.50 3.77
C PHE A 14 -21.17 30.27 3.40
N PHE A 15 -20.23 29.85 4.24
CA PHE A 15 -19.31 28.77 3.90
C PHE A 15 -19.68 27.46 4.60
N LYS A 16 -20.93 27.05 4.48
CA LYS A 16 -21.40 25.77 5.00
C LYS A 16 -21.23 24.67 3.95
N VAL A 17 -20.88 23.47 4.40
CA VAL A 17 -20.86 22.27 3.55
C VAL A 17 -22.27 21.95 3.09
N GLU A 18 -22.54 22.09 1.81
CA GLU A 18 -23.76 21.65 1.17
C GLU A 18 -23.57 20.37 0.36
N SER A 19 -22.32 20.13 -0.09
CA SER A 19 -21.95 18.92 -0.82
C SER A 19 -20.56 18.44 -0.46
N VAL A 20 -20.38 17.11 -0.49
CA VAL A 20 -19.09 16.43 -0.40
C VAL A 20 -18.90 15.63 -1.69
N GLU A 21 -17.88 16.00 -2.44
CA GLU A 21 -17.49 15.30 -3.68
C GLU A 21 -16.34 14.35 -3.36
N VAL A 22 -16.56 13.04 -3.53
CA VAL A 22 -15.53 12.01 -3.36
C VAL A 22 -15.11 11.50 -4.72
N THR A 23 -13.80 11.36 -4.94
CA THR A 23 -13.23 10.87 -6.20
C THR A 23 -12.03 9.96 -5.93
N GLY A 24 -11.77 9.02 -6.86
CA GLY A 24 -10.65 8.07 -6.78
C GLY A 24 -10.93 6.83 -5.94
N ASN A 25 -12.13 6.72 -5.39
CA ASN A 25 -12.58 5.55 -4.65
C ASN A 25 -13.03 4.42 -5.59
N SER A 26 -12.75 3.19 -5.21
CA SER A 26 -13.15 1.97 -5.93
C SER A 26 -13.70 0.91 -4.97
N ARG A 27 -12.97 0.62 -3.89
CA ARG A 27 -13.35 -0.34 -2.86
C ARG A 27 -14.40 0.22 -1.91
N TYR A 28 -14.18 1.44 -1.42
CA TYR A 28 -15.12 2.12 -0.53
C TYR A 28 -16.10 2.98 -1.30
N SER A 29 -17.35 3.02 -0.86
CA SER A 29 -18.35 3.93 -1.40
C SER A 29 -18.06 5.38 -1.00
N ALA A 30 -18.55 6.34 -1.78
CA ALA A 30 -18.44 7.76 -1.45
C ALA A 30 -19.06 8.10 -0.08
N GLN A 31 -20.13 7.38 0.30
CA GLN A 31 -20.80 7.57 1.58
C GLN A 31 -19.93 7.09 2.76
N GLU A 32 -19.29 5.91 2.65
CA GLU A 32 -18.38 5.41 3.68
C GLU A 32 -17.20 6.37 3.91
N ILE A 33 -16.64 6.92 2.84
CA ILE A 33 -15.55 7.91 2.91
C ILE A 33 -16.04 9.21 3.58
N GLN A 34 -17.23 9.70 3.23
CA GLN A 34 -17.81 10.87 3.86
C GLN A 34 -18.06 10.65 5.36
N ASP A 35 -18.63 9.51 5.73
CA ASP A 35 -18.91 9.14 7.12
C ASP A 35 -17.62 8.97 7.93
N ALA A 36 -16.58 8.38 7.32
CA ALA A 36 -15.27 8.25 7.94
C ALA A 36 -14.57 9.60 8.15
N CYS A 37 -14.73 10.54 7.22
CA CYS A 37 -14.27 11.93 7.41
C CYS A 37 -14.90 12.60 8.63
N GLY A 38 -16.14 12.19 8.99
CA GLY A 38 -16.92 12.80 10.08
C GLY A 38 -17.40 14.21 9.75
N VAL A 39 -17.67 14.49 8.46
CA VAL A 39 -18.18 15.78 7.97
C VAL A 39 -19.67 15.67 7.77
N GLN A 40 -20.41 16.64 8.31
CA GLN A 40 -21.85 16.75 8.15
C GLN A 40 -22.23 17.94 7.27
N LEU A 41 -23.36 17.79 6.57
CA LEU A 41 -23.95 18.93 5.86
C LEU A 41 -24.30 20.03 6.85
N GLY A 42 -23.93 21.26 6.53
CA GLY A 42 -24.11 22.42 7.41
C GLY A 42 -22.87 22.77 8.24
N ASP A 43 -21.86 21.92 8.31
CA ASP A 43 -20.57 22.25 8.92
C ASP A 43 -19.91 23.43 8.23
N ASN A 44 -19.13 24.23 8.98
CA ASN A 44 -18.42 25.34 8.38
C ASN A 44 -17.12 24.85 7.73
N LEU A 45 -16.97 25.06 6.41
CA LEU A 45 -15.80 24.65 5.64
C LEU A 45 -14.46 25.12 6.20
N TYR A 46 -14.41 26.32 6.81
CA TYR A 46 -13.16 26.87 7.35
C TYR A 46 -12.80 26.29 8.71
N LEU A 47 -13.78 25.82 9.48
CA LEU A 47 -13.56 25.20 10.79
C LEU A 47 -13.18 23.72 10.72
N LEU A 48 -13.39 23.08 9.57
CA LEU A 48 -13.00 21.68 9.37
C LEU A 48 -11.47 21.54 9.41
N SER A 49 -10.98 20.66 10.28
CA SER A 49 -9.57 20.28 10.37
C SER A 49 -9.24 19.20 9.33
N LYS A 50 -8.50 19.56 8.28
CA LYS A 50 -8.05 18.59 7.26
C LYS A 50 -7.20 17.46 7.85
N PRO A 51 -6.20 17.76 8.73
CA PRO A 51 -5.40 16.68 9.33
C PRO A 51 -6.23 15.65 10.10
N ASP A 52 -7.24 16.14 10.89
CA ASP A 52 -8.08 15.23 11.67
C ASP A 52 -8.98 14.36 10.78
N MET A 53 -9.45 14.92 9.66
CA MET A 53 -10.22 14.16 8.67
C MET A 53 -9.35 13.07 8.02
N VAL A 54 -8.13 13.41 7.59
CA VAL A 54 -7.17 12.45 7.03
C VAL A 54 -6.84 11.35 8.04
N GLN A 55 -6.58 11.71 9.29
CA GLN A 55 -6.30 10.74 10.34
C GLN A 55 -7.49 9.77 10.55
N ARG A 56 -8.72 10.29 10.61
CA ARG A 56 -9.92 9.45 10.75
C ARG A 56 -10.11 8.51 9.56
N LEU A 57 -9.86 8.99 8.34
CA LEU A 57 -9.93 8.16 7.13
C LEU A 57 -8.96 6.97 7.23
N HIS A 58 -7.68 7.23 7.52
CA HIS A 58 -6.69 6.15 7.65
C HIS A 58 -6.98 5.17 8.80
N GLN A 59 -7.62 5.63 9.88
CA GLN A 59 -7.99 4.77 11.00
C GLN A 59 -9.20 3.88 10.70
N ARG A 60 -10.20 4.41 9.98
CA ARG A 60 -11.47 3.71 9.74
C ARG A 60 -11.50 2.93 8.43
N LEU A 61 -10.73 3.37 7.46
CA LEU A 61 -10.67 2.80 6.11
C LEU A 61 -9.22 2.43 5.78
N PRO A 62 -8.75 1.24 6.24
CA PRO A 62 -7.33 0.86 6.15
C PRO A 62 -6.76 0.80 4.74
N TYR A 63 -7.59 0.51 3.75
CA TYR A 63 -7.17 0.46 2.34
C TYR A 63 -6.97 1.84 1.69
N ILE A 64 -7.25 2.94 2.40
CA ILE A 64 -6.93 4.28 1.91
C ILE A 64 -5.41 4.50 2.03
N ASP A 65 -4.80 4.82 0.89
CA ASP A 65 -3.39 5.17 0.74
C ASP A 65 -3.20 6.68 0.90
N GLU A 66 -3.54 7.46 -0.12
CA GLU A 66 -3.43 8.91 -0.09
C GLU A 66 -4.78 9.60 0.02
N VAL A 67 -4.80 10.73 0.71
CA VAL A 67 -5.98 11.58 0.86
C VAL A 67 -5.64 13.02 0.55
N ARG A 68 -6.35 13.61 -0.39
CA ARG A 68 -6.29 15.04 -0.70
C ARG A 68 -7.61 15.71 -0.43
N ILE A 69 -7.66 16.59 0.57
CA ILE A 69 -8.86 17.33 0.93
C ILE A 69 -8.75 18.78 0.46
N THR A 70 -9.69 19.23 -0.37
CA THR A 70 -9.73 20.56 -0.94
C THR A 70 -11.09 21.20 -0.69
N ARG A 71 -11.09 22.48 -0.28
CA ARG A 71 -12.30 23.28 -0.16
C ARG A 71 -12.60 23.94 -1.49
N SER A 72 -13.74 23.63 -2.08
CA SER A 72 -14.25 24.27 -3.29
C SER A 72 -15.36 25.24 -2.88
N LEU A 73 -15.00 26.51 -2.80
CA LEU A 73 -15.92 27.55 -2.36
C LEU A 73 -17.09 27.72 -3.35
N PRO A 74 -18.27 28.10 -2.87
CA PRO A 74 -18.55 28.54 -1.48
C PRO A 74 -18.90 27.41 -0.50
N ASN A 75 -19.30 26.19 -0.95
CA ASN A 75 -20.07 25.23 -0.16
C ASN A 75 -19.68 23.76 -0.36
N THR A 76 -18.63 23.45 -1.12
CA THR A 76 -18.28 22.08 -1.46
C THR A 76 -16.95 21.65 -0.83
N LEU A 77 -16.93 20.46 -0.23
CA LEU A 77 -15.72 19.78 0.21
C LEU A 77 -15.37 18.69 -0.82
N ARG A 78 -14.16 18.73 -1.40
CA ARG A 78 -13.64 17.68 -2.27
C ARG A 78 -12.68 16.80 -1.51
N VAL A 79 -12.95 15.50 -1.54
CA VAL A 79 -12.12 14.45 -0.95
C VAL A 79 -11.67 13.55 -2.10
N GLN A 80 -10.41 13.65 -2.46
CA GLN A 80 -9.79 12.76 -3.43
C GLN A 80 -8.99 11.73 -2.64
N VAL A 81 -9.21 10.44 -2.94
CA VAL A 81 -8.53 9.33 -2.30
C VAL A 81 -7.83 8.48 -3.35
N THR A 82 -6.77 7.79 -2.92
CA THR A 82 -6.17 6.66 -3.63
C THR A 82 -6.30 5.45 -2.71
N GLU A 83 -6.58 4.28 -3.26
CA GLU A 83 -6.75 3.05 -2.49
C GLU A 83 -5.67 2.04 -2.88
N PHE A 84 -5.17 1.30 -1.89
CA PHE A 84 -4.32 0.15 -2.17
C PHE A 84 -5.10 -0.91 -2.93
N THR A 85 -4.56 -1.36 -4.04
CA THR A 85 -5.18 -2.40 -4.90
C THR A 85 -4.57 -3.77 -4.67
N THR A 86 -3.31 -3.81 -4.26
CA THR A 86 -2.57 -5.04 -4.01
C THR A 86 -2.27 -5.19 -2.53
N VAL A 87 -2.46 -6.39 -2.02
CA VAL A 87 -2.10 -6.79 -0.67
C VAL A 87 -1.27 -8.06 -0.71
N TYR A 88 -0.49 -8.27 0.34
CA TYR A 88 0.35 -9.43 0.57
C TYR A 88 -0.04 -10.07 1.89
N ALA A 89 0.16 -11.36 2.04
CA ALA A 89 -0.23 -12.11 3.23
C ALA A 89 0.99 -12.54 4.05
N VAL A 90 0.92 -12.36 5.37
CA VAL A 90 1.80 -13.03 6.33
C VAL A 90 0.95 -13.95 7.18
N GLU A 91 1.30 -15.23 7.24
CA GLU A 91 0.61 -16.23 8.06
C GLU A 91 1.35 -16.37 9.39
N GLN A 92 0.66 -16.04 10.49
CA GLN A 92 1.22 -16.13 11.83
C GLN A 92 0.17 -16.58 12.84
N GLU A 93 0.50 -17.59 13.65
CA GLU A 93 -0.38 -18.11 14.73
C GLU A 93 -1.80 -18.47 14.27
N GLY A 94 -1.94 -18.98 13.04
CA GLY A 94 -3.23 -19.36 12.46
C GLY A 94 -4.08 -18.19 11.98
N THR A 95 -3.52 -16.99 11.94
CA THR A 95 -4.15 -15.78 11.40
C THR A 95 -3.39 -15.34 10.15
N VAL A 96 -4.11 -14.98 9.10
CA VAL A 96 -3.56 -14.36 7.90
C VAL A 96 -3.67 -12.85 8.04
N TRP A 97 -2.53 -12.18 8.04
CA TRP A 97 -2.43 -10.72 8.09
C TRP A 97 -2.21 -10.19 6.69
N LEU A 98 -3.11 -9.32 6.21
CA LEU A 98 -2.99 -8.68 4.90
C LEU A 98 -2.35 -7.31 5.06
N LEU A 99 -1.27 -7.09 4.31
CA LEU A 99 -0.50 -5.86 4.35
C LEU A 99 -0.31 -5.26 2.95
N THR A 100 -0.15 -3.96 2.89
CA THR A 100 0.11 -3.22 1.66
C THR A 100 1.60 -3.21 1.29
N SER A 101 1.94 -2.77 0.09
CA SER A 101 3.32 -2.55 -0.35
C SER A 101 4.10 -1.59 0.55
N GLY A 102 3.41 -0.64 1.20
CA GLY A 102 4.00 0.28 2.20
C GLY A 102 4.11 -0.29 3.61
N GLY A 103 3.69 -1.55 3.83
CA GLY A 103 3.80 -2.21 5.15
C GLY A 103 2.69 -1.86 6.13
N LYS A 104 1.53 -1.39 5.67
CA LYS A 104 0.37 -1.16 6.53
C LYS A 104 -0.50 -2.42 6.59
N ILE A 105 -0.89 -2.85 7.77
CA ILE A 105 -1.83 -3.95 7.97
C ILE A 105 -3.25 -3.44 7.71
N VAL A 106 -3.93 -4.00 6.73
CA VAL A 106 -5.25 -3.53 6.28
C VAL A 106 -6.40 -4.45 6.68
N GLU A 107 -6.12 -5.75 6.82
CA GLU A 107 -7.16 -6.74 7.09
C GLU A 107 -6.57 -7.98 7.75
N THR A 108 -7.42 -8.80 8.37
CA THR A 108 -7.10 -10.17 8.80
C THR A 108 -8.07 -11.14 8.16
N ALA A 109 -7.59 -12.29 7.74
CA ALA A 109 -8.40 -13.34 7.13
C ALA A 109 -8.14 -14.70 7.82
N ALA A 110 -9.09 -15.63 7.66
CA ALA A 110 -8.92 -17.00 8.12
C ALA A 110 -8.12 -17.84 7.10
N GLU A 111 -8.23 -17.49 5.82
CA GLU A 111 -7.54 -18.17 4.72
C GLU A 111 -6.92 -17.12 3.78
N ARG A 112 -5.76 -17.43 3.23
CA ARG A 112 -4.99 -16.54 2.36
C ARG A 112 -5.64 -16.34 0.97
N GLY A 113 -6.29 -17.37 0.44
CA GLY A 113 -6.73 -17.36 -0.95
C GLY A 113 -5.56 -17.25 -1.94
N ASP A 114 -5.74 -16.46 -3.00
CA ASP A 114 -4.72 -16.23 -4.05
C ASP A 114 -3.77 -15.05 -3.75
N VAL A 115 -3.80 -14.53 -2.52
CA VAL A 115 -2.92 -13.41 -2.12
C VAL A 115 -1.47 -13.89 -2.03
N PRO A 116 -0.47 -13.16 -2.57
CA PRO A 116 0.94 -13.51 -2.46
C PRO A 116 1.39 -13.65 -1.02
N LEU A 117 2.11 -14.74 -0.70
CA LEU A 117 2.62 -15.02 0.63
C LEU A 117 3.96 -14.30 0.87
N ILE A 118 4.15 -13.74 2.04
CA ILE A 118 5.46 -13.35 2.56
C ILE A 118 5.77 -14.28 3.72
N ASP A 119 6.86 -15.01 3.63
CA ASP A 119 7.32 -15.91 4.69
C ASP A 119 8.76 -15.64 5.14
N GLY A 120 9.21 -16.40 6.14
CA GLY A 120 10.55 -16.20 6.73
C GLY A 120 10.66 -14.93 7.57
N CYS A 121 9.54 -14.35 7.97
CA CYS A 121 9.47 -13.22 8.90
C CYS A 121 8.41 -13.45 9.96
N GLU A 122 8.52 -12.71 11.08
CA GLU A 122 7.57 -12.69 12.17
C GLU A 122 7.17 -11.25 12.47
N LEU A 123 5.86 -11.01 12.53
CA LEU A 123 5.29 -9.71 12.84
C LEU A 123 5.35 -9.46 14.36
N LEU A 124 5.86 -8.31 14.76
CA LEU A 124 5.85 -7.87 16.15
C LEU A 124 4.54 -7.12 16.47
N ALA A 125 3.77 -7.66 17.42
CA ALA A 125 2.53 -7.05 17.91
C ALA A 125 1.63 -6.49 16.78
N PRO A 126 1.25 -7.29 15.77
CA PRO A 126 0.48 -6.82 14.63
C PRO A 126 -0.89 -6.30 15.07
N SER A 127 -1.33 -5.21 14.45
CA SER A 127 -2.64 -4.61 14.71
C SER A 127 -3.25 -4.03 13.45
N LEU A 128 -4.57 -4.08 13.32
CA LEU A 128 -5.28 -3.48 12.19
C LEU A 128 -5.01 -1.97 12.12
N SER A 129 -4.80 -1.49 10.90
CA SER A 129 -4.41 -0.10 10.58
C SER A 129 -3.04 0.30 11.14
N GLY A 130 -2.30 -0.62 11.75
CA GLY A 130 -0.93 -0.41 12.21
C GLY A 130 0.09 -0.69 11.12
N ASP A 131 1.30 -0.18 11.33
CA ASP A 131 2.43 -0.48 10.46
C ASP A 131 3.08 -1.82 10.87
N VAL A 132 3.54 -2.55 9.87
CA VAL A 132 4.31 -3.79 10.07
C VAL A 132 5.64 -3.48 10.74
N SER A 133 5.98 -4.25 11.76
CA SER A 133 7.29 -4.22 12.38
C SER A 133 7.81 -5.65 12.51
N PHE A 134 9.05 -5.87 12.11
CA PHE A 134 9.77 -7.13 12.33
C PHE A 134 10.74 -7.00 13.51
N ALA A 135 11.23 -8.12 14.00
CA ALA A 135 12.29 -8.13 15.00
C ALA A 135 13.53 -7.34 14.53
N LEU A 136 14.25 -6.72 15.47
CA LEU A 136 15.43 -5.86 15.17
C LEU A 136 16.45 -6.53 14.23
N GLU A 137 16.61 -7.83 14.37
CA GLU A 137 17.52 -8.64 13.55
C GLU A 137 17.09 -8.71 12.07
N LEU A 138 15.83 -8.41 11.77
CA LEU A 138 15.24 -8.46 10.43
C LEU A 138 14.96 -7.08 9.83
N GLN A 139 15.40 -5.98 10.44
CA GLN A 139 15.10 -4.63 9.95
C GLN A 139 15.62 -4.39 8.52
N ASN A 140 16.84 -4.83 8.22
CA ASN A 140 17.39 -4.72 6.86
C ASN A 140 16.57 -5.51 5.84
N ARG A 141 16.02 -6.67 6.25
CA ARG A 141 15.12 -7.46 5.39
C ARG A 141 13.76 -6.80 5.23
N GLN A 142 13.24 -6.16 6.28
CA GLN A 142 12.01 -5.37 6.23
C GLN A 142 12.12 -4.21 5.25
N GLU A 143 13.19 -3.42 5.32
CA GLU A 143 13.44 -2.31 4.39
C GLU A 143 13.55 -2.81 2.95
N SER A 144 14.27 -3.89 2.74
CA SER A 144 14.43 -4.52 1.42
C SER A 144 13.10 -5.06 0.88
N LEU A 145 12.30 -5.71 1.73
CA LEU A 145 10.97 -6.18 1.37
C LEU A 145 10.11 -5.03 0.86
N PHE A 146 9.93 -3.97 1.63
CA PHE A 146 9.06 -2.86 1.23
C PHE A 146 9.58 -2.11 0.01
N ALA A 147 10.89 -2.00 -0.16
CA ALA A 147 11.48 -1.48 -1.38
C ALA A 147 11.16 -2.35 -2.61
N LEU A 148 11.23 -3.68 -2.46
CA LEU A 148 10.81 -4.62 -3.51
C LEU A 148 9.31 -4.50 -3.81
N LEU A 149 8.44 -4.52 -2.79
CA LEU A 149 6.99 -4.44 -2.98
C LEU A 149 6.59 -3.14 -3.72
N THR A 150 7.18 -2.02 -3.33
CA THR A 150 6.97 -0.72 -4.00
C THR A 150 7.46 -0.75 -5.46
N ALA A 151 8.59 -1.40 -5.72
CA ALA A 151 9.12 -1.54 -7.07
C ALA A 151 8.24 -2.44 -7.95
N LEU A 152 7.72 -3.55 -7.40
CA LEU A 152 6.79 -4.46 -8.09
C LEU A 152 5.48 -3.74 -8.46
N GLU A 153 4.93 -2.95 -7.53
CA GLU A 153 3.72 -2.16 -7.78
C GLU A 153 3.96 -1.10 -8.86
N SER A 154 5.08 -0.37 -8.79
CA SER A 154 5.46 0.64 -9.78
C SER A 154 5.72 0.06 -11.17
N ALA A 155 6.14 -1.20 -11.25
CA ALA A 155 6.39 -1.92 -12.49
C ALA A 155 5.17 -2.70 -13.00
N GLU A 156 4.04 -2.69 -12.27
CA GLU A 156 2.81 -3.46 -12.55
C GLU A 156 3.04 -5.00 -12.61
N LEU A 157 4.04 -5.50 -11.85
CA LEU A 157 4.43 -6.92 -11.83
C LEU A 157 3.83 -7.71 -10.65
N THR A 158 3.03 -7.10 -9.81
CA THR A 158 2.48 -7.71 -8.59
C THR A 158 1.60 -8.93 -8.85
N GLY A 159 0.88 -8.96 -9.98
CA GLY A 159 -0.01 -10.06 -10.35
C GLY A 159 0.69 -11.39 -10.63
N ASP A 160 1.98 -11.34 -10.93
CA ASP A 160 2.80 -12.52 -11.26
C ASP A 160 3.54 -13.08 -10.04
N VAL A 161 3.54 -12.37 -8.91
CA VAL A 161 4.19 -12.80 -7.66
C VAL A 161 3.29 -13.80 -6.94
N ARG A 162 3.85 -14.93 -6.48
CA ARG A 162 3.15 -15.96 -5.70
C ARG A 162 3.59 -15.98 -4.25
N ALA A 163 4.90 -15.87 -4.03
CA ALA A 163 5.47 -15.81 -2.68
C ALA A 163 6.76 -14.98 -2.66
N ILE A 164 7.11 -14.45 -1.50
CA ILE A 164 8.36 -13.77 -1.21
C ILE A 164 8.93 -14.37 0.06
N HIS A 165 10.19 -14.82 0.01
CA HIS A 165 10.84 -15.56 1.08
C HIS A 165 11.97 -14.74 1.69
N LEU A 166 11.88 -14.50 3.00
CA LEU A 166 12.86 -13.75 3.78
C LEU A 166 13.71 -14.66 4.71
N GLY A 167 13.56 -15.98 4.58
CA GLY A 167 14.19 -16.93 5.47
C GLY A 167 15.72 -16.99 5.32
N ASP A 168 16.24 -16.81 4.10
CA ASP A 168 17.70 -16.78 3.89
C ASP A 168 18.31 -15.44 4.38
N PRO A 169 19.42 -15.46 5.13
CA PRO A 169 20.05 -14.23 5.63
C PRO A 169 20.76 -13.38 4.57
N THR A 170 21.04 -13.94 3.41
CA THR A 170 21.88 -13.32 2.37
C THR A 170 21.11 -12.94 1.12
N VAL A 171 20.01 -13.63 0.86
CA VAL A 171 19.24 -13.54 -0.36
C VAL A 171 17.76 -13.40 -0.04
N LEU A 172 17.13 -12.44 -0.69
CA LEU A 172 15.67 -12.35 -0.80
C LEU A 172 15.27 -13.16 -2.04
N SER A 173 14.37 -14.13 -1.90
CA SER A 173 13.85 -14.87 -3.04
C SER A 173 12.36 -14.65 -3.24
N MET A 174 11.91 -14.79 -4.47
CA MET A 174 10.54 -14.54 -4.88
C MET A 174 10.11 -15.60 -5.89
N ASP A 175 8.97 -16.24 -5.65
CA ASP A 175 8.31 -17.09 -6.64
C ASP A 175 7.53 -16.22 -7.61
N TYR A 176 8.00 -16.18 -8.84
CA TYR A 176 7.47 -15.35 -9.92
C TYR A 176 6.83 -16.21 -10.99
N THR A 177 5.56 -15.97 -11.25
CA THR A 177 4.71 -16.87 -12.02
C THR A 177 4.70 -18.28 -11.37
N GLU A 178 4.39 -19.33 -12.10
CA GLU A 178 4.55 -20.72 -11.64
C GLU A 178 5.86 -21.35 -12.18
N ARG A 179 6.74 -20.51 -12.71
CA ARG A 179 7.88 -20.97 -13.50
C ARG A 179 9.24 -20.65 -12.87
N PHE A 180 9.36 -19.54 -12.19
CA PHE A 180 10.65 -19.03 -11.78
C PHE A 180 10.73 -18.76 -10.28
N SER A 181 11.85 -19.16 -9.68
CA SER A 181 12.31 -18.60 -8.41
C SER A 181 13.37 -17.53 -8.70
N VAL A 182 13.15 -16.33 -8.22
CA VAL A 182 14.03 -15.16 -8.47
C VAL A 182 14.82 -14.85 -7.21
N GLU A 183 16.14 -14.90 -7.29
CA GLU A 183 17.07 -14.60 -6.19
C GLU A 183 17.63 -13.19 -6.34
N MET A 184 17.52 -12.35 -5.30
CA MET A 184 17.97 -10.96 -5.28
C MET A 184 18.73 -10.64 -3.99
N PRO A 185 19.74 -9.76 -4.01
CA PRO A 185 20.42 -9.35 -2.79
C PRO A 185 19.52 -8.41 -1.97
N TYR A 186 19.70 -8.41 -0.64
CA TYR A 186 19.12 -7.38 0.20
C TYR A 186 19.74 -6.00 -0.12
N SER A 187 18.97 -4.93 0.10
CA SER A 187 19.41 -3.54 -0.11
C SER A 187 19.83 -3.22 -1.55
N ALA A 188 19.15 -3.82 -2.53
CA ALA A 188 19.42 -3.66 -3.95
C ALA A 188 18.60 -2.52 -4.60
N ASP A 189 18.98 -2.16 -5.82
CA ASP A 189 18.16 -1.34 -6.73
C ASP A 189 17.10 -2.22 -7.39
N TYR A 190 16.01 -2.50 -6.66
CA TYR A 190 14.94 -3.39 -7.14
C TYR A 190 14.29 -2.93 -8.45
N PRO A 191 14.03 -1.63 -8.70
CA PRO A 191 13.53 -1.19 -10.01
C PRO A 191 14.43 -1.59 -11.18
N ARG A 192 15.76 -1.60 -10.96
CA ARG A 192 16.73 -2.06 -11.96
C ARG A 192 16.70 -3.57 -12.12
N LEU A 193 16.65 -4.31 -11.01
CA LEU A 193 16.62 -5.78 -11.04
C LEU A 193 15.35 -6.30 -11.70
N LEU A 194 14.20 -5.70 -11.44
CA LEU A 194 12.93 -6.08 -12.06
C LEU A 194 12.92 -5.84 -13.57
N ARG A 195 13.58 -4.77 -14.05
CA ARG A 195 13.78 -4.59 -15.51
C ARG A 195 14.63 -5.71 -16.12
N TYR A 196 15.69 -6.13 -15.41
CA TYR A 196 16.49 -7.28 -15.88
C TYR A 196 15.68 -8.57 -15.87
N LEU A 197 14.88 -8.80 -14.82
CA LEU A 197 13.96 -9.94 -14.75
C LEU A 197 13.05 -10.00 -15.97
N THR A 198 12.39 -8.90 -16.31
CA THR A 198 11.49 -8.82 -17.47
C THR A 198 12.21 -9.15 -18.77
N LEU A 199 13.40 -8.57 -19.01
CA LEU A 199 14.19 -8.84 -20.21
C LEU A 199 14.61 -10.31 -20.30
N VAL A 200 15.04 -10.91 -19.19
CA VAL A 200 15.42 -12.35 -19.17
C VAL A 200 14.23 -13.23 -19.49
N ILE A 201 13.07 -12.95 -18.89
CA ILE A 201 11.86 -13.76 -19.12
C ILE A 201 11.38 -13.66 -20.57
N GLU A 202 11.50 -12.49 -21.21
CA GLU A 202 11.15 -12.30 -22.62
C GLU A 202 12.05 -13.10 -23.57
N GLU A 203 13.31 -13.33 -23.19
CA GLU A 203 14.26 -14.12 -24.00
C GLU A 203 14.15 -15.65 -23.75
N LEU A 204 13.55 -16.06 -22.63
CA LEU A 204 13.40 -17.47 -22.29
C LEU A 204 12.22 -18.12 -23.01
N GLU A 205 12.40 -19.36 -23.47
CA GLU A 205 11.31 -20.15 -24.03
C GLU A 205 10.19 -20.37 -22.99
N THR A 206 8.94 -20.42 -23.47
CA THR A 206 7.74 -20.46 -22.61
C THR A 206 7.61 -21.70 -21.73
N ASN A 207 8.31 -22.78 -22.05
CA ASN A 207 8.32 -24.05 -21.32
C ASN A 207 9.44 -24.16 -20.28
N LEU A 208 10.37 -23.21 -20.24
CA LEU A 208 11.48 -23.24 -19.29
C LEU A 208 11.01 -22.83 -17.88
N THR A 209 11.51 -23.56 -16.90
CA THR A 209 11.36 -23.30 -15.46
C THR A 209 12.73 -23.33 -14.79
N GLY A 210 12.92 -22.61 -13.72
CA GLY A 210 14.20 -22.61 -13.01
C GLY A 210 14.40 -21.42 -12.11
N VAL A 211 15.66 -21.19 -11.75
CA VAL A 211 16.09 -20.08 -10.88
C VAL A 211 16.71 -18.97 -11.73
N ILE A 212 16.24 -17.75 -11.53
CA ILE A 212 16.83 -16.51 -12.09
C ILE A 212 17.61 -15.85 -10.97
N ASP A 213 18.94 -15.95 -11.01
CA ASP A 213 19.86 -15.38 -10.04
C ASP A 213 20.26 -13.96 -10.45
N LEU A 214 19.77 -12.97 -9.70
CA LEU A 214 20.07 -11.54 -9.84
C LEU A 214 21.00 -11.03 -8.73
N THR A 215 21.66 -11.92 -7.97
CA THR A 215 22.54 -11.56 -6.86
C THR A 215 23.89 -11.03 -7.32
N ARG A 216 24.29 -11.30 -8.55
CA ARG A 216 25.57 -10.91 -9.12
C ARG A 216 25.45 -9.57 -9.85
N ASP A 217 26.36 -8.66 -9.53
CA ASP A 217 26.39 -7.35 -10.15
C ASP A 217 26.50 -7.44 -11.69
N GLY A 218 25.42 -7.09 -12.38
CA GLY A 218 25.37 -6.77 -13.80
C GLY A 218 25.04 -7.89 -14.76
N GLU A 219 24.95 -9.14 -14.35
CA GLU A 219 24.61 -10.26 -15.25
C GLU A 219 23.61 -11.24 -14.61
N PRO A 220 22.34 -11.22 -15.08
CA PRO A 220 21.36 -12.24 -14.68
C PRO A 220 21.83 -13.64 -15.11
N HIS A 221 21.75 -14.60 -14.20
CA HIS A 221 22.04 -16.00 -14.52
C HIS A 221 20.79 -16.85 -14.40
N PHE A 222 20.43 -17.52 -15.49
CA PHE A 222 19.35 -18.50 -15.47
C PHE A 222 19.90 -19.90 -15.26
N ARG A 223 19.31 -20.64 -14.30
CA ARG A 223 19.60 -22.04 -14.00
C ARG A 223 18.32 -22.84 -14.23
N PRO A 224 18.23 -23.64 -15.32
CA PRO A 224 17.05 -24.47 -15.55
C PRO A 224 16.94 -25.60 -14.50
N ASN A 225 15.71 -25.98 -14.18
CA ASN A 225 15.43 -27.14 -13.34
C ASN A 225 15.64 -28.44 -14.08
#